data_0fb8b18ca643c3712ff1848a351f6929
#
_entry.id   0fb8b18ca643c3712ff1848a351f6929
#
_cell.length_a   1.000
_cell.length_b   1.000
_cell.length_c   1.000
_cell.angle_alpha   90.00
_cell.angle_beta   90.00
_cell.angle_gamma   90.00
#
_symmetry.space_group_name_H-M   'P 1'
#
loop_
_entity.id
_entity.type
_entity.pdbx_description
1 polymer ?
#
loop_
_entity_poly.entity_id
_entity_poly.type
_entity_poly.pdbx_seq_one_letter_code
_entity_poly.pdbx_strand_id
1 'polypeptide(L)'
;LDKLKAFHMKYPGIRLKLYNHSTPQAINAVKSGIIDFAVVSTPAEVEPPLKTVKLETFQEILIGGMTFRALGSQILSVKELKDYPLIGLGRETMTFRFFNKWFMSHGSEFSPDTETATTDQILPLVKCELGLAFVPEPMAHEAVKNKEVVKIRLTEDIPKRNICLVFDSRHPINAAAREFKNIILMDA
;
A
#
# COMPACT_ATOMS: atom_id res chain seq x y z
N LEU A 1 6.05 3.76 10.60
CA LEU A 1 5.84 3.69 12.06
C LEU A 1 6.87 4.52 12.83
N ASP A 2 8.12 4.68 12.35
CA ASP A 2 9.19 5.39 13.04
C ASP A 2 8.86 6.85 13.34
N LYS A 3 8.21 7.55 12.39
CA LYS A 3 7.73 8.93 12.57
C LYS A 3 6.66 9.03 13.66
N LEU A 4 5.77 8.02 13.77
CA LEU A 4 4.80 7.94 14.87
C LEU A 4 5.50 7.76 16.22
N LYS A 5 6.49 6.88 16.28
CA LYS A 5 7.32 6.66 17.48
C LYS A 5 8.02 7.95 17.89
N ALA A 6 8.69 8.62 16.95
CA ALA A 6 9.38 9.88 17.21
C ALA A 6 8.43 10.97 17.75
N PHE A 7 7.24 11.10 17.13
CA PHE A 7 6.22 12.04 17.59
C PHE A 7 5.72 11.72 19.00
N HIS A 8 5.40 10.46 19.27
CA HIS A 8 4.91 10.04 20.59
C HIS A 8 5.96 10.24 21.69
N MET A 9 7.23 9.97 21.40
CA MET A 9 8.32 10.24 22.35
C MET A 9 8.48 11.72 22.64
N LYS A 10 8.30 12.58 21.64
CA LYS A 10 8.38 14.05 21.82
C LYS A 10 7.16 14.62 22.54
N TYR A 11 5.98 14.01 22.35
CA TYR A 11 4.71 14.51 22.85
C TYR A 11 3.87 13.38 23.50
N PRO A 12 4.30 12.81 24.64
CA PRO A 12 3.69 11.61 25.23
C PRO A 12 2.26 11.84 25.75
N GLY A 13 1.87 13.10 26.01
CA GLY A 13 0.51 13.45 26.47
C GLY A 13 -0.52 13.57 25.33
N ILE A 14 -0.10 13.50 24.06
CA ILE A 14 -1.01 13.63 22.94
C ILE A 14 -1.64 12.26 22.60
N ARG A 15 -2.97 12.24 22.53
CA ARG A 15 -3.71 11.06 22.09
C ARG A 15 -3.74 10.99 20.56
N LEU A 16 -3.27 9.87 20.01
CA LEU A 16 -3.33 9.57 18.58
C LEU A 16 -4.50 8.62 18.30
N LYS A 17 -5.27 8.95 17.26
CA LYS A 17 -6.29 8.04 16.70
C LYS A 17 -5.80 7.61 15.31
N LEU A 18 -5.56 6.33 15.14
CA LEU A 18 -5.12 5.75 13.87
C LEU A 18 -6.27 4.97 13.25
N TYR A 19 -6.51 5.21 11.98
CA TYR A 19 -7.52 4.51 11.21
C TYR A 19 -6.85 3.78 10.05
N ASN A 20 -7.29 2.56 9.80
CA ASN A 20 -6.90 1.80 8.62
C ASN A 20 -8.07 1.81 7.63
N HIS A 21 -7.90 2.51 6.52
CA HIS A 21 -8.92 2.75 5.50
C HIS A 21 -8.35 2.48 4.11
N SER A 22 -9.22 2.11 3.17
CA SER A 22 -8.86 2.20 1.75
C SER A 22 -8.61 3.66 1.34
N THR A 23 -7.84 3.88 0.27
CA THR A 23 -7.54 5.25 -0.21
C THR A 23 -8.78 6.13 -0.40
N PRO A 24 -9.88 5.68 -1.03
CA PRO A 24 -11.09 6.49 -1.14
C PRO A 24 -11.73 6.82 0.21
N GLN A 25 -11.78 5.85 1.13
CA GLN A 25 -12.33 6.06 2.47
C GLN A 25 -11.50 7.07 3.27
N ALA A 26 -10.15 6.97 3.20
CA ALA A 26 -9.25 7.89 3.86
C ALA A 26 -9.41 9.33 3.34
N ILE A 27 -9.51 9.50 2.01
CA ILE A 27 -9.74 10.81 1.38
C ILE A 27 -11.09 11.40 1.82
N ASN A 28 -12.14 10.60 1.86
CA ASN A 28 -13.46 11.04 2.33
C ASN A 28 -13.44 11.42 3.82
N ALA A 29 -12.69 10.70 4.66
CA ALA A 29 -12.55 11.01 6.08
C ALA A 29 -11.81 12.33 6.31
N VAL A 30 -10.80 12.67 5.48
CA VAL A 30 -10.18 14.01 5.48
C VAL A 30 -11.17 15.08 5.04
N LYS A 31 -11.89 14.83 3.93
CA LYS A 31 -12.85 15.79 3.35
C LYS A 31 -13.99 16.13 4.33
N SER A 32 -14.42 15.16 5.14
CA SER A 32 -15.45 15.34 6.17
C SER A 32 -14.91 15.83 7.52
N GLY A 33 -13.60 16.02 7.66
CA GLY A 33 -12.99 16.49 8.92
C GLY A 33 -12.97 15.44 10.05
N ILE A 34 -13.23 14.17 9.75
CA ILE A 34 -13.16 13.07 10.73
C ILE A 34 -11.71 12.82 11.13
N ILE A 35 -10.77 12.99 10.19
CA ILE A 35 -9.34 12.89 10.44
C ILE A 35 -8.62 14.14 9.94
N ASP A 36 -7.52 14.52 10.60
CA ASP A 36 -6.74 15.71 10.26
C ASP A 36 -6.01 15.57 8.91
N PHE A 37 -5.49 14.40 8.60
CA PHE A 37 -4.82 14.08 7.34
C PHE A 37 -4.74 12.57 7.14
N ALA A 38 -4.47 12.15 5.92
CA ALA A 38 -4.27 10.75 5.55
C ALA A 38 -2.93 10.55 4.84
N VAL A 39 -2.33 9.38 5.03
CA VAL A 39 -1.21 8.89 4.22
C VAL A 39 -1.76 7.78 3.34
N VAL A 40 -1.69 7.97 2.03
CA VAL A 40 -2.29 7.06 1.04
C VAL A 40 -1.30 6.72 -0.05
N SER A 41 -1.52 5.59 -0.73
CA SER A 41 -0.75 5.23 -1.93
C SER A 41 -1.48 5.65 -3.20
N THR A 42 -0.71 6.00 -4.25
CA THR A 42 -1.28 6.27 -5.57
C THR A 42 -1.71 4.96 -6.28
N PRO A 43 -2.70 4.99 -7.20
CA PRO A 43 -3.47 6.17 -7.59
C PRO A 43 -4.36 6.68 -6.45
N ALA A 44 -4.51 8.01 -6.38
CA ALA A 44 -5.36 8.69 -5.41
C ALA A 44 -6.07 9.84 -6.12
N GLU A 45 -7.39 9.79 -6.13
CA GLU A 45 -8.22 10.84 -6.72
C GLU A 45 -8.45 11.93 -5.66
N VAL A 46 -7.64 12.99 -5.72
CA VAL A 46 -7.67 14.10 -4.77
C VAL A 46 -8.08 15.37 -5.49
N GLU A 47 -9.23 15.91 -5.13
CA GLU A 47 -9.80 17.13 -5.69
C GLU A 47 -9.73 18.30 -4.70
N PRO A 48 -9.68 19.53 -5.18
CA PRO A 48 -9.82 20.70 -4.31
C PRO A 48 -11.07 20.60 -3.43
N PRO A 49 -11.00 21.01 -2.17
CA PRO A 49 -9.95 21.79 -1.51
C PRO A 49 -8.82 20.95 -0.90
N LEU A 50 -8.87 19.63 -1.06
CA LEU A 50 -7.81 18.76 -0.55
C LEU A 50 -6.52 19.00 -1.32
N LYS A 51 -5.42 18.92 -0.61
CA LYS A 51 -4.06 18.98 -1.16
C LYS A 51 -3.34 17.66 -0.94
N THR A 52 -2.47 17.34 -1.88
CA THR A 52 -1.60 16.17 -1.79
C THR A 52 -0.14 16.60 -1.85
N VAL A 53 0.70 15.96 -1.03
CA VAL A 53 2.15 16.11 -1.06
C VAL A 53 2.74 14.72 -1.19
N LYS A 54 3.59 14.52 -2.19
CA LYS A 54 4.34 13.27 -2.34
C LYS A 54 5.37 13.16 -1.22
N LEU A 55 5.39 12.01 -0.53
CA LEU A 55 6.36 11.69 0.52
C LEU A 55 7.47 10.80 0.00
N GLU A 56 7.11 9.72 -0.68
CA GLU A 56 8.03 8.67 -1.07
C GLU A 56 7.56 7.97 -2.35
N THR A 57 8.49 7.39 -3.08
CA THR A 57 8.20 6.47 -4.20
C THR A 57 8.57 5.06 -3.78
N PHE A 58 7.71 4.08 -4.05
CA PHE A 58 7.97 2.69 -3.75
C PHE A 58 7.72 1.78 -4.95
N GLN A 59 8.31 0.61 -4.90
CA GLN A 59 8.14 -0.46 -5.87
C GLN A 59 7.28 -1.57 -5.25
N GLU A 60 6.31 -2.07 -6.02
CA GLU A 60 5.64 -3.34 -5.71
C GLU A 60 6.49 -4.51 -6.19
N ILE A 61 6.43 -5.62 -5.48
CA ILE A 61 7.03 -6.89 -5.88
C ILE A 61 6.00 -8.00 -5.79
N LEU A 62 6.15 -9.03 -6.63
CA LEU A 62 5.36 -10.26 -6.53
C LEU A 62 6.05 -11.20 -5.54
N ILE A 63 5.28 -11.72 -4.60
CA ILE A 63 5.73 -12.71 -3.62
C ILE A 63 4.80 -13.92 -3.60
N GLY A 64 5.34 -15.06 -3.19
CA GLY A 64 4.59 -16.28 -2.92
C GLY A 64 5.06 -16.95 -1.64
N GLY A 65 4.23 -17.77 -1.04
CA GLY A 65 4.63 -18.63 0.08
C GLY A 65 5.68 -19.67 -0.34
N MET A 66 6.21 -20.43 0.62
CA MET A 66 7.32 -21.35 0.36
C MET A 66 6.92 -22.56 -0.50
N THR A 67 5.63 -22.87 -0.63
CA THR A 67 5.12 -23.84 -1.60
C THR A 67 5.46 -23.41 -3.05
N PHE A 68 5.53 -22.11 -3.30
CA PHE A 68 5.88 -21.50 -4.60
C PHE A 68 7.39 -21.21 -4.76
N ARG A 69 8.25 -21.72 -3.87
CA ARG A 69 9.70 -21.43 -3.87
C ARG A 69 10.40 -21.66 -5.21
N ALA A 70 9.92 -22.64 -5.99
CA ALA A 70 10.48 -22.95 -7.31
C ALA A 70 10.33 -21.78 -8.29
N LEU A 71 9.32 -20.92 -8.13
CA LEU A 71 9.08 -19.75 -8.97
C LEU A 71 10.14 -18.65 -8.74
N GLY A 72 10.81 -18.64 -7.59
CA GLY A 72 11.88 -17.67 -7.29
C GLY A 72 13.09 -17.77 -8.24
N SER A 73 13.31 -18.91 -8.87
CA SER A 73 14.36 -19.12 -9.89
C SER A 73 13.89 -18.88 -11.32
N GLN A 74 12.60 -18.62 -11.52
CA GLN A 74 11.97 -18.40 -12.81
C GLN A 74 11.69 -16.92 -13.06
N ILE A 75 11.35 -16.59 -14.31
CA ILE A 75 10.80 -15.28 -14.69
C ILE A 75 9.46 -15.61 -15.33
N LEU A 76 8.38 -15.12 -14.75
CA LEU A 76 7.02 -15.32 -15.25
C LEU A 76 6.58 -14.09 -16.03
N SER A 77 5.66 -14.28 -16.97
CA SER A 77 4.89 -13.17 -17.56
C SER A 77 3.59 -12.95 -16.76
N VAL A 78 3.02 -11.74 -16.87
CA VAL A 78 1.70 -11.45 -16.28
C VAL A 78 0.63 -12.42 -16.74
N LYS A 79 0.72 -12.92 -17.97
CA LYS A 79 -0.24 -13.90 -18.54
C LYS A 79 -0.19 -15.27 -17.87
N GLU A 80 0.98 -15.67 -17.38
CA GLU A 80 1.14 -16.95 -16.68
C GLU A 80 0.60 -16.91 -15.26
N LEU A 81 0.38 -15.71 -14.69
CA LEU A 81 -0.15 -15.56 -13.32
C LEU A 81 -1.58 -16.12 -13.19
N LYS A 82 -2.34 -16.25 -14.29
CA LYS A 82 -3.66 -16.90 -14.28
C LYS A 82 -3.64 -18.37 -13.83
N ASP A 83 -2.48 -19.02 -13.89
CA ASP A 83 -2.30 -20.43 -13.54
C ASP A 83 -1.98 -20.62 -12.04
N TYR A 84 -1.95 -19.52 -11.27
CA TYR A 84 -1.66 -19.49 -9.83
C TYR A 84 -2.75 -18.77 -9.07
N PRO A 85 -3.09 -19.21 -7.86
CA PRO A 85 -4.02 -18.47 -7.01
C PRO A 85 -3.42 -17.10 -6.66
N LEU A 86 -4.21 -16.05 -6.81
CA LEU A 86 -3.82 -14.68 -6.51
C LEU A 86 -4.54 -14.15 -5.27
N ILE A 87 -3.82 -13.40 -4.47
CA ILE A 87 -4.35 -12.64 -3.33
C ILE A 87 -4.30 -11.16 -3.69
N GLY A 88 -5.40 -10.46 -3.50
CA GLY A 88 -5.51 -9.03 -3.80
C GLY A 88 -6.38 -8.27 -2.82
N LEU A 89 -6.48 -6.97 -3.04
CA LEU A 89 -7.45 -6.13 -2.34
C LEU A 89 -8.78 -6.14 -3.08
N GLY A 90 -9.87 -5.84 -2.36
CA GLY A 90 -11.21 -5.76 -2.93
C GLY A 90 -11.33 -4.75 -4.08
N ARG A 91 -12.28 -5.00 -4.98
CA ARG A 91 -12.48 -4.27 -6.25
C ARG A 91 -12.75 -2.77 -6.08
N GLU A 92 -13.23 -2.34 -4.93
CA GLU A 92 -13.48 -0.94 -4.57
C GLU A 92 -12.19 -0.16 -4.27
N THR A 93 -11.05 -0.85 -4.10
CA THR A 93 -9.78 -0.21 -3.74
C THR A 93 -9.06 0.38 -4.97
N MET A 94 -8.31 1.45 -4.75
CA MET A 94 -7.46 2.03 -5.79
C MET A 94 -6.29 1.12 -6.17
N THR A 95 -5.85 0.26 -5.26
CA THR A 95 -4.80 -0.74 -5.53
C THR A 95 -5.31 -1.83 -6.46
N PHE A 96 -6.55 -2.32 -6.27
CA PHE A 96 -7.16 -3.23 -7.25
C PHE A 96 -7.24 -2.59 -8.64
N ARG A 97 -7.76 -1.35 -8.73
CA ARG A 97 -7.86 -0.62 -10.01
C ARG A 97 -6.51 -0.44 -10.67
N PHE A 98 -5.45 -0.18 -9.89
CA PHE A 98 -4.08 -0.06 -10.39
C PHE A 98 -3.61 -1.38 -11.03
N PHE A 99 -3.70 -2.50 -10.33
CA PHE A 99 -3.27 -3.80 -10.86
C PHE A 99 -4.16 -4.25 -12.02
N ASN A 100 -5.47 -4.09 -11.93
CA ASN A 100 -6.37 -4.47 -13.02
C ASN A 100 -6.02 -3.70 -14.32
N LYS A 101 -5.78 -2.39 -14.23
CA LYS A 101 -5.33 -1.59 -15.38
C LYS A 101 -3.99 -2.07 -15.94
N TRP A 102 -3.04 -2.41 -15.07
CA TRP A 102 -1.73 -2.91 -15.47
C TRP A 102 -1.83 -4.30 -16.12
N PHE A 103 -2.58 -5.23 -15.56
CA PHE A 103 -2.85 -6.54 -16.17
C PHE A 103 -3.52 -6.40 -17.54
N MET A 104 -4.57 -5.57 -17.64
CA MET A 104 -5.25 -5.33 -18.91
C MET A 104 -4.31 -4.75 -19.99
N SER A 105 -3.37 -3.89 -19.62
CA SER A 105 -2.38 -3.37 -20.57
C SER A 105 -1.43 -4.44 -21.13
N HIS A 106 -1.35 -5.60 -20.47
CA HIS A 106 -0.57 -6.77 -20.91
C HIS A 106 -1.46 -7.92 -21.45
N GLY A 107 -2.75 -7.63 -21.71
CA GLY A 107 -3.69 -8.58 -22.28
C GLY A 107 -4.09 -9.71 -21.32
N SER A 108 -4.16 -9.42 -20.03
CA SER A 108 -4.62 -10.30 -18.96
C SER A 108 -5.61 -9.56 -18.04
N GLU A 109 -6.30 -10.25 -17.15
CA GLU A 109 -7.20 -9.70 -16.15
C GLU A 109 -6.65 -9.98 -14.75
N PHE A 110 -6.76 -8.99 -13.87
CA PHE A 110 -6.43 -9.18 -12.45
C PHE A 110 -7.65 -9.71 -11.71
N SER A 111 -7.68 -11.01 -11.46
CA SER A 111 -8.77 -11.70 -10.78
C SER A 111 -8.26 -12.44 -9.55
N PRO A 112 -8.17 -11.79 -8.37
CA PRO A 112 -7.78 -12.46 -7.15
C PRO A 112 -8.77 -13.55 -6.74
N ASP A 113 -8.24 -14.71 -6.32
CA ASP A 113 -9.00 -15.82 -5.73
C ASP A 113 -9.32 -15.56 -4.26
N THR A 114 -8.46 -14.77 -3.62
CA THR A 114 -8.64 -14.32 -2.23
C THR A 114 -8.59 -12.81 -2.17
N GLU A 115 -9.65 -12.20 -1.65
CA GLU A 115 -9.72 -10.75 -1.46
C GLU A 115 -9.62 -10.39 0.02
N THR A 116 -8.90 -9.31 0.33
CA THR A 116 -8.78 -8.75 1.67
C THR A 116 -9.02 -7.24 1.66
N ALA A 117 -9.36 -6.67 2.81
CA ALA A 117 -9.71 -5.26 2.92
C ALA A 117 -8.49 -4.31 2.91
N THR A 118 -7.37 -4.75 3.46
CA THR A 118 -6.20 -3.89 3.70
C THR A 118 -4.88 -4.60 3.37
N THR A 119 -3.88 -3.82 2.94
CA THR A 119 -2.58 -4.33 2.44
C THR A 119 -1.79 -5.10 3.51
N ASP A 120 -1.93 -4.73 4.78
CA ASP A 120 -1.24 -5.39 5.89
C ASP A 120 -1.67 -6.85 6.11
N GLN A 121 -2.85 -7.23 5.62
CA GLN A 121 -3.35 -8.60 5.66
C GLN A 121 -2.74 -9.49 4.56
N ILE A 122 -2.21 -8.92 3.48
CA ILE A 122 -1.73 -9.69 2.32
C ILE A 122 -0.53 -10.57 2.69
N LEU A 123 0.51 -10.01 3.31
CA LEU A 123 1.71 -10.77 3.67
C LEU A 123 1.43 -11.96 4.60
N PRO A 124 0.60 -11.84 5.66
CA PRO A 124 0.14 -12.99 6.44
C PRO A 124 -0.54 -14.07 5.60
N LEU A 125 -1.42 -13.71 4.66
CA LEU A 125 -2.12 -14.66 3.80
C LEU A 125 -1.16 -15.40 2.87
N VAL A 126 -0.16 -14.70 2.32
CA VAL A 126 0.92 -15.34 1.52
C VAL A 126 1.72 -16.31 2.36
N LYS A 127 2.08 -15.97 3.61
CA LYS A 127 2.76 -16.87 4.54
C LYS A 127 1.92 -18.10 4.89
N CYS A 128 0.59 -17.99 4.82
CA CYS A 128 -0.34 -19.11 4.97
C CYS A 128 -0.54 -19.91 3.67
N GLU A 129 0.28 -19.70 2.65
CA GLU A 129 0.29 -20.45 1.38
C GLU A 129 -0.97 -20.31 0.52
N LEU A 130 -1.76 -19.22 0.71
CA LEU A 130 -3.01 -19.02 -0.01
C LEU A 130 -2.83 -18.56 -1.46
N GLY A 131 -1.61 -18.18 -1.86
CA GLY A 131 -1.34 -17.78 -3.24
C GLY A 131 -0.21 -16.76 -3.37
N LEU A 132 -0.13 -16.18 -4.56
CA LEU A 132 0.82 -15.12 -4.91
C LEU A 132 0.17 -13.75 -4.68
N ALA A 133 0.96 -12.75 -4.31
CA ALA A 133 0.46 -11.40 -4.12
C ALA A 133 1.48 -10.33 -4.49
N PHE A 134 0.96 -9.17 -4.87
CA PHE A 134 1.76 -7.95 -4.99
C PHE A 134 1.75 -7.19 -3.68
N VAL A 135 2.94 -6.80 -3.22
CA VAL A 135 3.12 -6.01 -2.00
C VAL A 135 4.22 -4.96 -2.18
N PRO A 136 4.17 -3.83 -1.47
CA PRO A 136 5.30 -2.91 -1.40
C PRO A 136 6.56 -3.65 -0.94
N GLU A 137 7.67 -3.51 -1.68
CA GLU A 137 8.92 -4.21 -1.37
C GLU A 137 9.39 -4.05 0.08
N PRO A 138 9.30 -2.84 0.71
CA PRO A 138 9.67 -2.68 2.11
C PRO A 138 8.86 -3.54 3.09
N MET A 139 7.59 -3.85 2.76
CA MET A 139 6.73 -4.70 3.62
C MET A 139 7.15 -6.16 3.63
N ALA A 140 7.71 -6.65 2.51
CA ALA A 140 8.12 -8.04 2.38
C ALA A 140 9.61 -8.26 2.68
N HIS A 141 10.40 -7.19 2.84
CA HIS A 141 11.86 -7.25 2.93
C HIS A 141 12.36 -8.29 3.96
N GLU A 142 11.89 -8.22 5.20
CA GLU A 142 12.31 -9.15 6.25
C GLU A 142 11.81 -10.57 5.99
N ALA A 143 10.58 -10.73 5.49
CA ALA A 143 10.04 -12.05 5.19
C ALA A 143 10.79 -12.75 4.04
N VAL A 144 11.20 -12.01 3.01
CA VAL A 144 12.05 -12.52 1.92
C VAL A 144 13.44 -12.88 2.45
N LYS A 145 14.07 -11.99 3.24
CA LYS A 145 15.38 -12.23 3.85
C LYS A 145 15.39 -13.47 4.76
N ASN A 146 14.35 -13.65 5.53
CA ASN A 146 14.17 -14.79 6.44
C ASN A 146 13.69 -16.06 5.74
N LYS A 147 13.48 -16.02 4.41
CA LYS A 147 12.97 -17.15 3.60
C LYS A 147 11.58 -17.64 4.07
N GLU A 148 10.76 -16.74 4.54
CA GLU A 148 9.37 -17.02 4.90
C GLU A 148 8.44 -16.92 3.68
N VAL A 149 8.86 -16.13 2.67
CA VAL A 149 8.23 -15.99 1.38
C VAL A 149 9.30 -15.91 0.29
N VAL A 150 8.93 -16.18 -0.96
CA VAL A 150 9.81 -16.06 -2.12
C VAL A 150 9.42 -14.85 -2.96
N LYS A 151 10.42 -14.05 -3.39
CA LYS A 151 10.24 -13.00 -4.41
C LYS A 151 10.25 -13.65 -5.79
N ILE A 152 9.25 -13.35 -6.60
CA ILE A 152 9.06 -13.87 -7.95
C ILE A 152 9.30 -12.73 -8.94
N ARG A 153 10.08 -13.01 -9.98
CA ARG A 153 10.40 -12.03 -11.02
C ARG A 153 9.40 -12.10 -12.15
N LEU A 154 9.05 -10.94 -12.70
CA LEU A 154 8.22 -10.82 -13.88
C LEU A 154 9.03 -10.30 -15.06
N THR A 155 8.57 -10.62 -16.29
CA THR A 155 9.08 -10.03 -17.52
C THR A 155 8.64 -8.59 -17.68
N GLU A 156 7.45 -8.25 -17.15
CA GLU A 156 6.87 -6.93 -17.25
C GLU A 156 7.22 -6.09 -16.03
N ASP A 157 7.59 -4.84 -16.27
CA ASP A 157 7.85 -3.88 -15.20
C ASP A 157 6.57 -3.44 -14.51
N ILE A 158 6.53 -3.55 -13.19
CA ILE A 158 5.44 -3.00 -12.39
C ILE A 158 5.69 -1.49 -12.24
N PRO A 159 4.74 -0.62 -12.61
CA PRO A 159 4.93 0.82 -12.46
C PRO A 159 5.11 1.22 -10.99
N LYS A 160 6.04 2.14 -10.73
CA LYS A 160 6.25 2.69 -9.39
C LYS A 160 5.04 3.45 -8.91
N ARG A 161 4.80 3.39 -7.61
CA ARG A 161 3.73 4.12 -6.92
C ARG A 161 4.32 5.10 -5.92
N ASN A 162 3.52 6.06 -5.49
CA ASN A 162 3.93 7.04 -4.49
C ASN A 162 3.10 6.88 -3.21
N ILE A 163 3.74 7.16 -2.09
CA ILE A 163 3.06 7.45 -0.82
C ILE A 163 2.86 8.96 -0.77
N CYS A 164 1.64 9.37 -0.49
CA CYS A 164 1.25 10.79 -0.46
C CYS A 164 0.55 11.13 0.85
N LEU A 165 0.82 12.33 1.35
CA LEU A 165 0.07 12.97 2.42
C LEU A 165 -1.09 13.76 1.81
N VAL A 166 -2.31 13.53 2.30
CA VAL A 166 -3.54 14.23 1.88
C VAL A 166 -4.11 14.99 3.07
N PHE A 167 -4.44 16.26 2.90
CA PHE A 167 -5.03 17.12 3.94
C PHE A 167 -5.92 18.21 3.33
N ASP A 168 -6.87 18.72 4.10
CA ASP A 168 -7.68 19.89 3.68
C ASP A 168 -6.94 21.17 4.02
N SER A 169 -6.70 22.03 3.02
CA SER A 169 -6.00 23.30 3.20
C SER A 169 -6.86 24.40 3.81
N ARG A 170 -8.18 24.20 3.86
CA ARG A 170 -9.14 25.19 4.40
C ARG A 170 -9.43 24.96 5.88
N HIS A 171 -9.33 23.72 6.35
CA HIS A 171 -9.57 23.40 7.74
C HIS A 171 -8.28 23.56 8.56
N PRO A 172 -8.31 24.43 9.59
CA PRO A 172 -7.17 24.56 10.49
C PRO A 172 -7.03 23.25 11.29
N ILE A 173 -5.94 22.55 11.05
CA ILE A 173 -5.55 21.42 11.89
C ILE A 173 -5.01 21.95 13.22
N ASN A 174 -5.24 21.23 14.31
CA ASN A 174 -4.73 21.60 15.63
C ASN A 174 -3.18 21.60 15.67
N ALA A 175 -2.60 22.19 16.72
CA ALA A 175 -1.15 22.33 16.86
C ALA A 175 -0.43 20.97 16.82
N ALA A 176 -1.00 19.94 17.44
CA ALA A 176 -0.42 18.60 17.48
C ALA A 176 -0.40 17.94 16.10
N ALA A 177 -1.51 18.02 15.37
CA ALA A 177 -1.60 17.50 14.01
C ALA A 177 -0.64 18.23 13.06
N ARG A 178 -0.45 19.55 13.25
CA ARG A 178 0.51 20.36 12.50
C ARG A 178 1.94 19.90 12.75
N GLU A 179 2.31 19.70 14.01
CA GLU A 179 3.65 19.21 14.36
C GLU A 179 3.90 17.82 13.79
N PHE A 180 2.92 16.90 13.87
CA PHE A 180 3.07 15.58 13.30
C PHE A 180 3.17 15.62 11.77
N LYS A 181 2.37 16.47 11.11
CA LYS A 181 2.50 16.71 9.67
C LYS A 181 3.90 17.21 9.31
N ASN A 182 4.47 18.15 10.07
CA ASN A 182 5.82 18.63 9.84
C ASN A 182 6.86 17.51 9.97
N ILE A 183 6.77 16.64 10.96
CA ILE A 183 7.65 15.48 11.13
C ILE A 183 7.53 14.51 9.93
N ILE A 184 6.32 14.33 9.40
CA ILE A 184 6.13 13.51 8.19
C ILE A 184 6.84 14.12 6.97
N LEU A 185 6.82 15.45 6.85
CA LEU A 185 7.35 16.18 5.70
C LEU A 185 8.86 16.46 5.78
N MET A 186 9.51 16.35 6.94
CA MET A 186 10.94 16.68 7.11
C MET A 186 11.89 15.80 6.31
N ASP A 187 11.46 14.58 5.90
CA ASP A 187 12.27 13.63 5.13
C ASP A 187 11.66 13.33 3.74
N ALA A 188 10.77 14.19 3.24
CA ALA A 188 10.07 14.01 1.96
C ALA A 188 10.73 14.75 0.79
#